data_239e5abc1bff1e132dc64b8eb293615f
#
_entry.id   239e5abc1bff1e132dc64b8eb293615f
#
_cell.length_a   1.000
_cell.length_b   1.000
_cell.length_c   1.000
_cell.angle_alpha   90.00
_cell.angle_beta   90.00
_cell.angle_gamma   90.00
#
_symmetry.space_group_name_H-M   'P 1'
#
loop_
_entity.id
_entity.type
_entity.pdbx_description
1 polymer ?
#
loop_
_entity_poly.entity_id
_entity_poly.type
_entity_poly.pdbx_seq_one_letter_code
_entity_poly.pdbx_strand_id
1 'polypeptide(L)'
;MTLYHMPVFKKMKEIVDSGKLGPVKMIQVNFGSCKEYDVTNRFFSKELAGGALLDIGVYATSFSRFFMKSKPNSILTTANYFETGVDETSGIILRNPDGQMAVMALTMRAKQPKRGVVACEDGFIEIYNYPRGDKATIVYTNDGHTETIEA
;
A
#
# COMPACT_ATOMS: atom_id res chain seq x y z
N MET A 1 4.59 -7.03 11.57
CA MET A 1 3.54 -6.60 10.59
C MET A 1 2.93 -7.82 9.95
N THR A 2 1.61 -7.97 10.05
CA THR A 2 0.86 -9.17 9.62
C THR A 2 1.14 -9.57 8.17
N LEU A 3 1.18 -8.58 7.25
CA LEU A 3 1.36 -8.86 5.83
C LEU A 3 2.65 -9.65 5.51
N TYR A 4 3.72 -9.46 6.28
CA TYR A 4 4.99 -10.16 6.04
C TYR A 4 4.92 -11.67 6.33
N HIS A 5 3.89 -12.09 7.05
CA HIS A 5 3.68 -13.49 7.45
C HIS A 5 2.61 -14.20 6.62
N MET A 6 1.81 -13.45 5.86
CA MET A 6 0.75 -14.03 5.04
C MET A 6 1.31 -14.74 3.81
N PRO A 7 0.85 -15.96 3.52
CA PRO A 7 1.38 -16.76 2.41
C PRO A 7 1.28 -16.09 1.05
N VAL A 8 0.16 -15.40 0.76
CA VAL A 8 -0.02 -14.71 -0.53
C VAL A 8 1.06 -13.64 -0.76
N PHE A 9 1.41 -12.84 0.27
CA PHE A 9 2.43 -11.80 0.13
C PHE A 9 3.83 -12.40 -0.04
N LYS A 10 4.12 -13.53 0.62
CA LYS A 10 5.37 -14.26 0.41
C LYS A 10 5.49 -14.76 -1.03
N LYS A 11 4.43 -15.37 -1.57
CA LYS A 11 4.40 -15.78 -2.98
C LYS A 11 4.54 -14.60 -3.94
N MET A 12 3.86 -13.50 -3.69
CA MET A 12 4.03 -12.27 -4.47
C MET A 12 5.50 -11.80 -4.45
N LYS A 13 6.12 -11.80 -3.28
CA LYS A 13 7.53 -11.40 -3.11
C LYS A 13 8.48 -12.31 -3.86
N GLU A 14 8.29 -13.62 -3.77
CA GLU A 14 9.07 -14.62 -4.51
C GLU A 14 8.99 -14.39 -6.03
N ILE A 15 7.80 -14.10 -6.57
CA ILE A 15 7.61 -13.82 -7.99
C ILE A 15 8.32 -12.52 -8.40
N VAL A 16 8.18 -11.46 -7.61
CA VAL A 16 8.86 -10.19 -7.87
C VAL A 16 10.37 -10.36 -7.82
N ASP A 17 10.89 -11.04 -6.80
CA ASP A 17 12.34 -11.24 -6.60
C ASP A 17 12.95 -12.19 -7.63
N SER A 18 12.16 -13.09 -8.21
CA SER A 18 12.62 -13.99 -9.28
C SER A 18 12.97 -13.26 -10.57
N GLY A 19 12.50 -12.01 -10.73
CA GLY A 19 12.66 -11.25 -11.97
C GLY A 19 11.73 -11.68 -13.11
N LYS A 20 10.79 -12.61 -12.88
CA LYS A 20 9.82 -13.10 -13.88
C LYS A 20 9.04 -11.96 -14.55
N LEU A 21 8.74 -10.90 -13.81
CA LEU A 21 7.99 -9.73 -14.29
C LEU A 21 8.88 -8.53 -14.63
N GLY A 22 10.21 -8.72 -14.66
CA GLY A 22 11.15 -7.61 -14.82
C GLY A 22 11.27 -6.74 -13.57
N PRO A 23 12.02 -5.63 -13.65
CA PRO A 23 12.22 -4.75 -12.51
C PRO A 23 10.95 -4.02 -12.09
N VAL A 24 10.77 -3.86 -10.78
CA VAL A 24 9.69 -3.05 -10.19
C VAL A 24 9.91 -1.58 -10.55
N LYS A 25 8.87 -0.94 -11.05
CA LYS A 25 8.86 0.50 -11.38
C LYS A 25 7.96 1.31 -10.47
N MET A 26 6.74 0.84 -10.23
CA MET A 26 5.73 1.56 -9.48
C MET A 26 5.01 0.65 -8.51
N ILE A 27 4.80 1.14 -7.29
CA ILE A 27 3.96 0.49 -6.29
C ILE A 27 2.80 1.45 -5.98
N GLN A 28 1.58 0.94 -5.92
CA GLN A 28 0.40 1.73 -5.58
C GLN A 28 -0.34 1.06 -4.43
N VAL A 29 -0.75 1.83 -3.44
CA VAL A 29 -1.55 1.34 -2.32
C VAL A 29 -2.67 2.32 -2.00
N ASN A 30 -3.89 1.82 -2.02
CA ASN A 30 -5.06 2.56 -1.56
C ASN A 30 -5.56 1.94 -0.26
N PHE A 31 -5.86 2.76 0.73
CA PHE A 31 -6.52 2.32 1.94
C PHE A 31 -7.45 3.42 2.46
N GLY A 32 -8.75 3.20 2.37
CA GLY A 32 -9.77 4.13 2.86
C GLY A 32 -10.81 3.44 3.72
N SER A 33 -11.08 4.04 4.87
CA SER A 33 -12.12 3.64 5.80
C SER A 33 -13.00 4.84 6.12
N CYS A 34 -14.30 4.76 5.85
CA CYS A 34 -15.21 5.81 6.28
C CYS A 34 -15.61 5.57 7.73
N LYS A 35 -14.86 6.17 8.66
CA LYS A 35 -15.16 6.13 10.09
C LYS A 35 -16.07 7.30 10.47
N GLU A 36 -17.05 7.03 11.33
CA GLU A 36 -17.84 8.09 11.92
C GLU A 36 -16.94 9.01 12.75
N TYR A 37 -17.07 10.33 12.57
CA TYR A 37 -16.27 11.30 13.30
C TYR A 37 -16.73 11.41 14.74
N ASP A 38 -15.87 11.02 15.67
CA ASP A 38 -16.10 11.09 17.10
C ASP A 38 -14.78 11.44 17.79
N VAL A 39 -14.71 12.65 18.33
CA VAL A 39 -13.50 13.19 19.01
C VAL A 39 -13.08 12.37 20.23
N THR A 40 -13.97 11.57 20.79
CA THR A 40 -13.66 10.66 21.92
C THR A 40 -13.03 9.35 21.48
N ASN A 41 -13.10 9.05 20.19
CA ASN A 41 -12.52 7.82 19.65
C ASN A 41 -11.02 8.00 19.41
N ARG A 42 -10.22 6.97 19.72
CA ARG A 42 -8.76 6.98 19.53
C ARG A 42 -8.31 7.36 18.12
N PHE A 43 -9.11 7.02 17.10
CA PHE A 43 -8.77 7.31 15.70
C PHE A 43 -8.62 8.80 15.40
N PHE A 44 -9.26 9.65 16.19
CA PHE A 44 -9.26 11.10 16.02
C PHE A 44 -8.44 11.82 17.11
N SER A 45 -7.76 11.08 17.98
CA SER A 45 -6.96 11.61 19.08
C SER A 45 -5.47 11.63 18.74
N LYS A 46 -4.86 12.81 18.80
CA LYS A 46 -3.41 12.98 18.61
C LYS A 46 -2.61 12.24 19.69
N GLU A 47 -3.07 12.31 20.93
CA GLU A 47 -2.42 11.65 22.07
C GLU A 47 -2.43 10.12 21.97
N LEU A 48 -3.44 9.56 21.31
CA LEU A 48 -3.59 8.14 21.11
C LEU A 48 -3.08 7.67 19.74
N ALA A 49 -2.25 8.48 19.08
CA ALA A 49 -1.67 8.19 17.76
C ALA A 49 -2.73 7.91 16.68
N GLY A 50 -3.81 8.71 16.67
CA GLY A 50 -4.85 8.66 15.65
C GLY A 50 -4.38 9.23 14.32
N GLY A 51 -5.29 9.24 13.35
CA GLY A 51 -5.05 9.74 12.00
C GLY A 51 -4.80 8.65 10.97
N ALA A 52 -4.96 9.01 9.70
CA ALA A 52 -4.86 8.07 8.59
C ALA A 52 -3.45 7.46 8.48
N LEU A 53 -2.41 8.26 8.65
CA LEU A 53 -1.03 7.78 8.53
C LEU A 53 -0.69 6.73 9.59
N LEU A 54 -0.98 7.00 10.85
CA LEU A 54 -0.58 6.12 11.95
C LEU A 54 -1.50 4.91 12.09
N ASP A 55 -2.79 5.02 11.80
CA ASP A 55 -3.73 3.91 11.92
C ASP A 55 -3.69 2.97 10.71
N ILE A 56 -3.81 3.50 9.50
CA ILE A 56 -3.88 2.70 8.27
C ILE A 56 -2.63 2.82 7.38
N GLY A 57 -1.92 3.93 7.46
CA GLY A 57 -0.71 4.16 6.66
C GLY A 57 0.42 3.20 6.97
N VAL A 58 0.47 2.64 8.18
CA VAL A 58 1.44 1.62 8.57
C VAL A 58 1.36 0.37 7.65
N TYR A 59 0.17 0.01 7.22
CA TYR A 59 -0.01 -1.10 6.28
C TYR A 59 0.48 -0.72 4.87
N ALA A 60 0.14 0.47 4.39
CA ALA A 60 0.54 0.95 3.07
C ALA A 60 2.07 1.15 2.95
N THR A 61 2.68 1.74 3.96
CA THR A 61 4.14 1.90 4.01
C THR A 61 4.86 0.56 4.11
N SER A 62 4.31 -0.38 4.86
CA SER A 62 4.86 -1.73 4.98
C SER A 62 4.77 -2.50 3.66
N PHE A 63 3.64 -2.41 2.95
CA PHE A 63 3.50 -2.99 1.61
C PHE A 63 4.52 -2.40 0.64
N SER A 64 4.59 -1.08 0.58
CA SER A 64 5.53 -0.38 -0.31
C SER A 64 6.97 -0.79 -0.01
N ARG A 65 7.36 -0.77 1.27
CA ARG A 65 8.72 -1.14 1.68
C ARG A 65 9.04 -2.61 1.43
N PHE A 66 8.06 -3.49 1.54
CA PHE A 66 8.24 -4.93 1.30
C PHE A 66 8.66 -5.25 -0.13
N PHE A 67 8.14 -4.51 -1.10
CA PHE A 67 8.45 -4.72 -2.51
C PHE A 67 9.54 -3.80 -3.07
N MET A 68 9.92 -2.74 -2.35
CA MET A 68 11.05 -1.90 -2.74
C MET A 68 12.38 -2.58 -2.44
N LYS A 69 13.32 -2.50 -3.39
CA LYS A 69 14.66 -3.07 -3.27
C LYS A 69 15.49 -2.39 -2.17
N SER A 70 15.41 -1.08 -2.09
CA SER A 70 16.14 -0.26 -1.11
C SER A 70 15.23 0.73 -0.39
N LYS A 71 15.73 1.32 0.69
CA LYS A 71 14.99 2.31 1.49
C LYS A 71 14.71 3.57 0.65
N PRO A 72 13.54 4.19 0.82
CA PRO A 72 13.27 5.50 0.23
C PRO A 72 14.28 6.55 0.71
N ASN A 73 14.70 7.41 -0.22
CA ASN A 73 15.54 8.58 0.06
C ASN A 73 14.88 9.91 -0.37
N SER A 74 13.68 9.84 -0.93
CA SER A 74 12.86 11.00 -1.27
C SER A 74 11.41 10.73 -0.88
N ILE A 75 10.81 11.69 -0.18
CA ILE A 75 9.44 11.60 0.32
C ILE A 75 8.74 12.92 0.02
N LEU A 76 7.59 12.82 -0.67
CA LEU A 76 6.67 13.93 -0.87
C LEU A 76 5.35 13.56 -0.22
N THR A 77 4.76 14.48 0.51
CA THR A 77 3.49 14.23 1.19
C THR A 77 2.66 15.50 1.32
N THR A 78 1.36 15.32 1.30
CA THR A 78 0.38 16.35 1.66
C THR A 78 -0.76 15.70 2.43
N ALA A 79 -1.43 16.46 3.27
CA ALA A 79 -2.50 15.95 4.11
C ALA A 79 -3.55 17.02 4.40
N ASN A 80 -4.80 16.56 4.58
CA ASN A 80 -5.84 17.32 5.25
C ASN A 80 -5.97 16.83 6.68
N TYR A 81 -6.33 17.72 7.58
CA TYR A 81 -6.36 17.44 9.02
C TYR A 81 -7.77 17.61 9.61
N PHE A 82 -8.08 16.81 10.63
CA PHE A 82 -9.20 17.06 11.54
C PHE A 82 -8.87 18.21 12.49
N GLU A 83 -9.91 18.77 13.13
CA GLU A 83 -9.76 19.78 14.19
C GLU A 83 -8.85 19.32 15.34
N THR A 84 -8.80 18.01 15.59
CA THR A 84 -7.96 17.38 16.61
C THR A 84 -6.48 17.34 16.26
N GLY A 85 -6.11 17.76 15.05
CA GLY A 85 -4.72 17.84 14.59
C GLY A 85 -4.13 16.53 14.05
N VAL A 86 -4.95 15.46 13.90
CA VAL A 86 -4.54 14.25 13.22
C VAL A 86 -4.95 14.32 11.74
N ASP A 87 -4.22 13.62 10.88
CA ASP A 87 -4.52 13.61 9.45
C ASP A 87 -5.78 12.80 9.14
N GLU A 88 -6.67 13.43 8.38
CA GLU A 88 -7.88 12.82 7.83
C GLU A 88 -7.57 12.02 6.57
N THR A 89 -6.85 12.66 5.67
CA THR A 89 -6.52 12.17 4.33
C THR A 89 -5.08 12.52 4.03
N SER A 90 -4.31 11.55 3.56
CA SER A 90 -2.89 11.73 3.25
C SER A 90 -2.54 11.12 1.90
N GLY A 91 -1.84 11.88 1.08
CA GLY A 91 -1.18 11.42 -0.14
C GLY A 91 0.32 11.37 0.07
N ILE A 92 0.95 10.25 -0.27
CA ILE A 92 2.38 10.04 -0.02
C ILE A 92 3.03 9.46 -1.26
N ILE A 93 4.16 10.03 -1.66
CA ILE A 93 5.00 9.53 -2.74
C ILE A 93 6.39 9.24 -2.18
N LEU A 94 6.86 8.02 -2.37
CA LEU A 94 8.21 7.58 -2.00
C LEU A 94 9.01 7.29 -3.26
N ARG A 95 10.30 7.59 -3.24
CA ARG A 95 11.26 7.18 -4.27
C ARG A 95 12.53 6.67 -3.59
N ASN A 96 13.13 5.63 -4.15
CA ASN A 96 14.41 5.10 -3.66
C ASN A 96 15.54 5.34 -4.67
N PRO A 97 16.82 5.08 -4.29
CA PRO A 97 17.96 5.25 -5.21
C PRO A 97 17.92 4.36 -6.45
N ASP A 98 17.18 3.24 -6.41
CA ASP A 98 17.01 2.32 -7.55
C ASP A 98 15.96 2.81 -8.57
N GLY A 99 15.41 4.01 -8.38
CA GLY A 99 14.40 4.58 -9.27
C GLY A 99 13.01 3.97 -9.14
N GLN A 100 12.75 3.18 -8.11
CA GLN A 100 11.43 2.68 -7.80
C GLN A 100 10.62 3.75 -7.06
N MET A 101 9.33 3.83 -7.38
CA MET A 101 8.41 4.80 -6.78
C MET A 101 7.21 4.09 -6.15
N ALA A 102 6.74 4.60 -5.03
CA ALA A 102 5.50 4.15 -4.40
C ALA A 102 4.56 5.33 -4.18
N VAL A 103 3.27 5.14 -4.47
CA VAL A 103 2.22 6.14 -4.28
C VAL A 103 1.15 5.56 -3.38
N MET A 104 0.85 6.25 -2.30
CA MET A 104 -0.12 5.83 -1.29
C MET A 104 -1.22 6.87 -1.13
N ALA A 105 -2.47 6.40 -1.15
CA ALA A 105 -3.66 7.21 -0.93
C ALA A 105 -4.40 6.70 0.29
N LEU A 106 -4.46 7.51 1.35
CA LEU A 106 -5.02 7.15 2.64
C LEU A 106 -6.14 8.11 3.02
N THR A 107 -7.25 7.58 3.53
CA THR A 107 -8.30 8.43 4.12
C THR A 107 -9.09 7.67 5.18
N MET A 108 -9.53 8.40 6.22
CA MET A 108 -10.41 7.89 7.27
C MET A 108 -11.86 8.34 7.10
N ARG A 109 -12.16 9.19 6.12
CA ARG A 109 -13.49 9.76 5.89
C ARG A 109 -14.13 9.38 4.56
N ALA A 110 -13.45 8.57 3.78
CA ALA A 110 -14.01 8.03 2.55
C ALA A 110 -13.63 6.55 2.43
N LYS A 111 -14.59 5.74 2.00
CA LYS A 111 -14.31 4.37 1.63
C LYS A 111 -13.67 4.35 0.25
N GLN A 112 -12.56 3.66 0.11
CA GLN A 112 -11.94 3.37 -1.17
C GLN A 112 -11.52 1.90 -1.23
N PRO A 113 -11.28 1.34 -2.42
CA PRO A 113 -10.79 -0.03 -2.54
C PRO A 113 -9.52 -0.24 -1.72
N LYS A 114 -9.49 -1.30 -0.92
CA LYS A 114 -8.25 -1.74 -0.27
C LYS A 114 -7.47 -2.53 -1.29
N ARG A 115 -6.51 -1.87 -1.94
CA ARG A 115 -5.83 -2.39 -3.12
C ARG A 115 -4.33 -2.11 -3.03
N GLY A 116 -3.53 -3.13 -3.33
CA GLY A 116 -2.10 -2.99 -3.54
C GLY A 116 -1.71 -3.47 -4.93
N VAL A 117 -0.80 -2.74 -5.59
CA VAL A 117 -0.28 -3.07 -6.91
C VAL A 117 1.24 -2.97 -6.90
N VAL A 118 1.89 -3.99 -7.45
CA VAL A 118 3.33 -3.95 -7.76
C VAL A 118 3.46 -4.02 -9.27
N ALA A 119 3.79 -2.90 -9.89
CA ALA A 119 3.94 -2.76 -11.33
C ALA A 119 5.41 -2.91 -11.73
N CYS A 120 5.66 -3.88 -12.59
CA CYS A 120 6.97 -4.21 -13.15
C CYS A 120 6.96 -3.95 -14.66
N GLU A 121 8.10 -4.08 -15.33
CA GLU A 121 8.18 -3.85 -16.79
C GLU A 121 7.36 -4.85 -17.61
N ASP A 122 7.33 -6.11 -17.20
CA ASP A 122 6.71 -7.20 -17.98
C ASP A 122 5.35 -7.66 -17.41
N GLY A 123 4.85 -6.99 -16.41
CA GLY A 123 3.56 -7.28 -15.79
C GLY A 123 3.35 -6.60 -14.46
N PHE A 124 2.17 -6.75 -13.89
CA PHE A 124 1.89 -6.28 -12.55
C PHE A 124 1.17 -7.35 -11.72
N ILE A 125 1.33 -7.26 -10.41
CA ILE A 125 0.58 -8.05 -9.43
C ILE A 125 -0.36 -7.13 -8.69
N GLU A 126 -1.62 -7.52 -8.61
CA GLU A 126 -2.67 -6.78 -7.93
C GLU A 126 -3.30 -7.63 -6.84
N ILE A 127 -3.48 -7.06 -5.66
CA ILE A 127 -4.19 -7.69 -4.54
C ILE A 127 -5.28 -6.77 -4.02
N TYR A 128 -6.48 -7.32 -3.83
CA TYR A 128 -7.60 -6.67 -3.17
C TYR A 128 -7.78 -7.16 -1.73
N ASN A 129 -8.65 -6.50 -0.98
CA ASN A 129 -8.89 -6.75 0.44
C ASN A 129 -7.64 -6.66 1.31
N TYR A 130 -6.66 -5.95 0.80
CA TYR A 130 -5.44 -5.64 1.50
C TYR A 130 -5.73 -5.04 2.90
N PRO A 131 -5.02 -5.36 3.99
CA PRO A 131 -3.83 -6.22 4.04
C PRO A 131 -4.10 -7.71 4.29
N ARG A 132 -5.34 -8.16 4.29
CA ARG A 132 -5.73 -9.55 4.61
C ARG A 132 -6.27 -10.32 3.41
N GLY A 133 -5.87 -9.92 2.21
CA GLY A 133 -6.20 -10.67 1.00
C GLY A 133 -5.49 -12.03 0.98
N ASP A 134 -6.18 -13.02 0.45
CA ASP A 134 -5.69 -14.40 0.29
C ASP A 134 -5.41 -14.74 -1.18
N LYS A 135 -5.76 -13.83 -2.07
CA LYS A 135 -5.66 -14.00 -3.52
C LYS A 135 -5.07 -12.75 -4.17
N ALA A 136 -4.14 -12.95 -5.09
CA ALA A 136 -3.60 -11.90 -5.95
C ALA A 136 -3.63 -12.33 -7.41
N THR A 137 -3.64 -11.36 -8.31
CA THR A 137 -3.66 -11.59 -9.75
C THR A 137 -2.41 -11.01 -10.39
N ILE A 138 -1.74 -11.78 -11.23
CA ILE A 138 -0.68 -11.32 -12.12
C ILE A 138 -1.33 -11.02 -13.47
N VAL A 139 -0.99 -9.87 -14.05
CA VAL A 139 -1.36 -9.50 -15.42
C VAL A 139 -0.07 -9.29 -16.21
N TYR A 140 0.12 -10.05 -17.29
CA TYR A 140 1.32 -9.95 -18.13
C TYR A 140 1.17 -8.88 -19.20
N THR A 141 2.23 -8.11 -19.42
CA THR A 141 2.23 -6.97 -20.35
C THR A 141 2.10 -7.41 -21.81
N ASN A 142 2.73 -8.53 -22.21
CA ASN A 142 2.85 -8.93 -23.61
C ASN A 142 1.50 -9.25 -24.30
N ASP A 143 0.61 -9.96 -23.62
CA ASP A 143 -0.67 -10.41 -24.17
C ASP A 143 -1.87 -10.15 -23.24
N GLY A 144 -1.62 -9.63 -22.05
CA GLY A 144 -2.66 -9.36 -21.04
C GLY A 144 -3.22 -10.61 -20.37
N HIS A 145 -2.62 -11.79 -20.57
CA HIS A 145 -3.09 -12.98 -19.84
C HIS A 145 -2.86 -12.85 -18.34
N THR A 146 -3.60 -13.59 -17.56
CA THR A 146 -3.59 -13.51 -16.11
C THR A 146 -3.27 -14.85 -15.48
N GLU A 147 -2.59 -14.78 -14.34
CA GLU A 147 -2.40 -15.91 -13.42
C GLU A 147 -2.92 -15.51 -12.04
N THR A 148 -3.49 -16.47 -11.32
CA THR A 148 -3.94 -16.25 -9.95
C THR A 148 -2.96 -16.84 -8.96
N ILE A 149 -2.61 -16.05 -7.93
CA ILE A 149 -1.85 -16.49 -6.76
C ILE A 149 -2.86 -16.71 -5.64
N GLU A 150 -2.98 -17.94 -5.17
CA GLU A 150 -3.80 -18.31 -4.01
C GLU A 150 -2.91 -18.90 -2.92
N ALA A 151 -3.26 -18.61 -1.64
CA ALA A 151 -2.53 -19.12 -0.48
C ALA A 151 -3.37 -19.12 0.80
#